data_ce53ded7e96a7c46e432708b05756be5
#
_entry.id   ce53ded7e96a7c46e432708b05756be5
#
_cell.length_a   1.000
_cell.length_b   1.000
_cell.length_c   1.000
_cell.angle_alpha   90.00
_cell.angle_beta   90.00
_cell.angle_gamma   90.00
#
_symmetry.space_group_name_H-M   'P 1'
#
loop_
_entity.id
_entity.type
_entity.pdbx_description
1 polymer ?
#
loop_
_entity_poly.entity_id
_entity_poly.type
_entity_poly.pdbx_seq_one_letter_code
_entity_poly.pdbx_strand_id
1 'polypeptide(L)'
;WGRWFLSALCVGGIWAAAMLLVNSQTIAAYTTATDTVVSWAEEQGYSLTYLIHNPGRLVTLFYNTLLWQGAYLHQTMIGSALGNLDAGLGAPYLVVMILTGCLILLALKKPGETQFMTTGNRIWTVIVCAGCAGLTMLSMLIAWTPMSSSVISGVQGRYFLPFLPALLLICKNDRLILTKDINRSILYFMLVLNS
;
A
#
# COMPACT_ATOMS: atom_id res chain seq x y z
N TRP A 1 -12.21 -14.29 -22.48
CA TRP A 1 -11.83 -13.95 -21.10
C TRP A 1 -11.14 -15.12 -20.39
N GLY A 2 -11.66 -16.37 -20.49
CA GLY A 2 -11.10 -17.51 -19.77
C GLY A 2 -9.63 -17.82 -20.07
N ARG A 3 -9.20 -17.74 -21.34
CA ARG A 3 -7.81 -18.04 -21.74
C ARG A 3 -6.80 -17.04 -21.15
N TRP A 4 -7.11 -15.76 -21.16
CA TRP A 4 -6.27 -14.71 -20.57
C TRP A 4 -6.21 -14.82 -19.04
N PHE A 5 -7.32 -15.16 -18.41
CA PHE A 5 -7.37 -15.41 -16.97
C PHE A 5 -6.51 -16.60 -16.57
N LEU A 6 -6.62 -17.72 -17.31
CA LEU A 6 -5.78 -18.90 -17.09
C LEU A 6 -4.29 -18.59 -17.29
N SER A 7 -3.94 -17.86 -18.35
CA SER A 7 -2.55 -17.46 -18.59
C SER A 7 -2.02 -16.59 -17.44
N ALA A 8 -2.78 -15.61 -16.98
CA ALA A 8 -2.39 -14.75 -15.84
C ALA A 8 -2.21 -15.57 -14.55
N LEU A 9 -3.09 -16.55 -14.32
CA LEU A 9 -3.04 -17.44 -13.16
C LEU A 9 -1.82 -18.37 -13.22
N CYS A 10 -1.49 -18.90 -14.39
CA CYS A 10 -0.28 -19.71 -14.62
C CYS A 10 0.99 -18.89 -14.40
N VAL A 11 1.10 -17.70 -15.01
CA VAL A 11 2.27 -16.82 -14.83
C VAL A 11 2.41 -16.40 -13.36
N GLY A 12 1.32 -16.00 -12.71
CA GLY A 12 1.31 -15.64 -11.30
C GLY A 12 1.71 -16.81 -10.40
N GLY A 13 1.21 -18.01 -10.70
CA GLY A 13 1.57 -19.25 -9.98
C GLY A 13 3.04 -19.62 -10.13
N ILE A 14 3.58 -19.53 -11.34
CA ILE A 14 5.02 -19.77 -11.59
C ILE A 14 5.88 -18.76 -10.84
N TRP A 15 5.49 -17.48 -10.86
CA TRP A 15 6.19 -16.42 -10.12
C TRP A 15 6.15 -16.64 -8.62
N ALA A 16 4.98 -16.98 -8.05
CA ALA A 16 4.83 -17.30 -6.65
C ALA A 16 5.69 -18.51 -6.24
N ALA A 17 5.67 -19.57 -7.03
CA ALA A 17 6.50 -20.75 -6.81
C ALA A 17 8.00 -20.42 -6.85
N ALA A 18 8.44 -19.62 -7.83
CA ALA A 18 9.84 -19.19 -7.94
C ALA A 18 10.25 -18.36 -6.72
N MET A 19 9.39 -17.41 -6.27
CA MET A 19 9.63 -16.62 -5.06
C MET A 19 9.70 -17.47 -3.79
N LEU A 20 8.83 -18.46 -3.65
CA LEU A 20 8.86 -19.39 -2.53
C LEU A 20 10.13 -20.25 -2.53
N LEU A 21 10.58 -20.71 -3.69
CA LEU A 21 11.83 -21.48 -3.83
C LEU A 21 13.05 -20.64 -3.46
N VAL A 22 13.16 -19.42 -4.00
CA VAL A 22 14.27 -18.49 -3.69
C VAL A 22 14.32 -18.14 -2.22
N ASN A 23 13.16 -17.94 -1.58
CA ASN A 23 13.06 -17.58 -0.19
C ASN A 23 12.93 -18.79 0.76
N SER A 24 12.98 -20.01 0.26
CA SER A 24 12.72 -21.23 1.08
C SER A 24 13.64 -21.34 2.30
N GLN A 25 14.91 -21.00 2.17
CA GLN A 25 15.85 -21.03 3.31
C GLN A 25 15.50 -19.97 4.35
N THR A 26 15.15 -18.77 3.92
CA THR A 26 14.70 -17.68 4.81
C THR A 26 13.40 -18.06 5.52
N ILE A 27 12.43 -18.59 4.76
CA ILE A 27 11.15 -19.05 5.32
C ILE A 27 11.39 -20.18 6.35
N ALA A 28 12.24 -21.16 6.03
CA ALA A 28 12.58 -22.24 6.93
C ALA A 28 13.23 -21.73 8.23
N ALA A 29 14.14 -20.76 8.14
CA ALA A 29 14.75 -20.13 9.31
C ALA A 29 13.72 -19.43 10.21
N TYR A 30 12.75 -18.73 9.61
CA TYR A 30 11.67 -18.07 10.38
C TYR A 30 10.62 -19.04 10.94
N THR A 31 10.35 -20.16 10.29
CA THR A 31 9.37 -21.15 10.78
C THR A 31 9.93 -22.09 11.83
N THR A 32 11.25 -22.32 11.84
CA THR A 32 11.93 -23.15 12.84
C THR A 32 12.32 -22.36 14.09
N ALA A 33 12.37 -21.04 14.04
CA ALA A 33 12.59 -20.20 15.20
C ALA A 33 11.33 -20.20 16.06
N THR A 34 11.35 -20.95 17.15
CA THR A 34 10.29 -20.97 18.17
C THR A 34 10.14 -19.63 18.90
N ASP A 35 11.20 -18.81 18.87
CA ASP A 35 11.23 -17.46 19.44
C ASP A 35 11.62 -16.46 18.34
N THR A 36 10.63 -15.86 17.69
CA THR A 36 10.86 -14.73 16.79
C THR A 36 11.19 -13.49 17.63
N VAL A 37 12.47 -13.26 17.86
CA VAL A 37 12.94 -12.04 18.52
C VAL A 37 13.07 -10.94 17.47
N VAL A 38 12.40 -9.82 17.70
CA VAL A 38 12.54 -8.61 16.88
C VAL A 38 13.86 -7.93 17.23
N SER A 39 14.84 -8.02 16.35
CA SER A 39 16.24 -7.67 16.61
C SER A 39 16.47 -6.23 17.07
N TRP A 40 15.67 -5.28 16.62
CA TRP A 40 15.81 -3.87 17.00
C TRP A 40 15.18 -3.53 18.36
N ALA A 41 14.23 -4.34 18.83
CA ALA A 41 13.51 -4.15 20.10
C ALA A 41 14.01 -5.12 21.19
N GLU A 42 14.77 -6.15 20.81
CA GLU A 42 15.19 -7.26 21.69
C GLU A 42 14.00 -7.94 22.41
N GLU A 43 12.80 -7.86 21.80
CA GLU A 43 11.56 -8.39 22.32
C GLU A 43 10.99 -9.49 21.42
N GLN A 44 10.12 -10.33 21.98
CA GLN A 44 9.39 -11.33 21.22
C GLN A 44 8.45 -10.67 20.20
N GLY A 45 8.51 -11.14 18.94
CA GLY A 45 7.63 -10.72 17.86
C GLY A 45 6.35 -11.55 17.77
N TYR A 46 5.45 -11.16 16.87
CA TYR A 46 4.22 -11.89 16.58
C TYR A 46 4.50 -13.10 15.71
N SER A 47 3.97 -14.28 16.08
CA SER A 47 3.94 -15.45 15.21
C SER A 47 2.61 -15.56 14.48
N LEU A 48 2.63 -16.17 13.27
CA LEU A 48 1.40 -16.41 12.51
C LEU A 48 0.41 -17.29 13.31
N THR A 49 0.91 -18.29 14.03
CA THR A 49 0.11 -19.17 14.88
C THR A 49 -0.62 -18.37 15.97
N TYR A 50 0.08 -17.45 16.63
CA TYR A 50 -0.53 -16.59 17.64
C TYR A 50 -1.65 -15.73 17.05
N LEU A 51 -1.43 -15.12 15.86
CA LEU A 51 -2.40 -14.25 15.21
C LEU A 51 -3.65 -15.00 14.74
N ILE A 52 -3.52 -16.24 14.28
CA ILE A 52 -4.66 -17.10 13.92
C ILE A 52 -5.52 -17.42 15.15
N HIS A 53 -4.91 -17.69 16.30
CA HIS A 53 -5.64 -17.96 17.53
C HIS A 53 -6.20 -16.69 18.20
N ASN A 54 -5.67 -15.52 17.87
CA ASN A 54 -6.07 -14.24 18.43
C ASN A 54 -6.47 -13.23 17.32
N PRO A 55 -7.51 -13.49 16.52
CA PRO A 55 -7.89 -12.63 15.40
C PRO A 55 -8.29 -11.20 15.84
N GLY A 56 -8.84 -11.05 17.04
CA GLY A 56 -9.15 -9.73 17.61
C GLY A 56 -7.91 -8.84 17.77
N ARG A 57 -6.77 -9.43 18.18
CA ARG A 57 -5.51 -8.70 18.28
C ARG A 57 -5.01 -8.23 16.91
N LEU A 58 -5.13 -9.10 15.90
CA LEU A 58 -4.79 -8.74 14.51
C LEU A 58 -5.61 -7.53 14.04
N VAL A 59 -6.92 -7.60 14.18
CA VAL A 59 -7.83 -6.49 13.77
C VAL A 59 -7.49 -5.21 14.53
N THR A 60 -7.24 -5.29 15.83
CA THR A 60 -6.88 -4.13 16.66
C THR A 60 -5.57 -3.49 16.20
N LEU A 61 -4.54 -4.27 15.88
CA LEU A 61 -3.26 -3.77 15.40
C LEU A 61 -3.39 -3.07 14.04
N PHE A 62 -4.16 -3.66 13.11
CA PHE A 62 -4.45 -3.04 11.82
C PHE A 62 -5.21 -1.72 11.99
N TYR A 63 -6.27 -1.74 12.79
CA TYR A 63 -7.08 -0.54 13.06
C TYR A 63 -6.24 0.57 13.71
N ASN A 64 -5.48 0.25 14.75
CA ASN A 64 -4.64 1.21 15.44
C ASN A 64 -3.57 1.79 14.51
N THR A 65 -2.96 0.97 13.66
CA THR A 65 -1.95 1.43 12.70
C THR A 65 -2.56 2.43 11.72
N LEU A 66 -3.72 2.14 11.16
CA LEU A 66 -4.40 3.05 10.24
C LEU A 66 -4.84 4.34 10.95
N LEU A 67 -5.31 4.25 12.19
CA LEU A 67 -5.78 5.40 12.94
C LEU A 67 -4.62 6.31 13.40
N TRP A 68 -3.58 5.73 14.00
CA TRP A 68 -2.49 6.51 14.61
C TRP A 68 -1.37 6.86 13.62
N GLN A 69 -1.13 6.01 12.62
CA GLN A 69 -0.07 6.22 11.63
C GLN A 69 -0.60 6.63 10.25
N GLY A 70 -1.91 6.83 10.08
CA GLY A 70 -2.53 7.14 8.78
C GLY A 70 -1.93 8.38 8.11
N ALA A 71 -1.71 9.46 8.87
CA ALA A 71 -1.07 10.67 8.37
C ALA A 71 0.38 10.40 7.91
N TYR A 72 1.15 9.68 8.71
CA TYR A 72 2.53 9.27 8.38
C TYR A 72 2.57 8.37 7.14
N LEU A 73 1.67 7.38 7.05
CA LEU A 73 1.57 6.51 5.88
C LEU A 73 1.23 7.31 4.61
N HIS A 74 0.31 8.26 4.72
CA HIS A 74 -0.04 9.13 3.61
C HIS A 74 1.13 10.03 3.19
N GLN A 75 1.82 10.66 4.14
CA GLN A 75 3.00 11.48 3.87
C GLN A 75 4.09 10.68 3.16
N THR A 76 4.44 9.51 3.70
CA THR A 76 5.51 8.66 3.14
C THR A 76 5.13 7.98 1.83
N MET A 77 3.83 7.93 1.47
CA MET A 77 3.37 7.47 0.16
C MET A 77 3.51 8.55 -0.92
N ILE A 78 3.18 9.81 -0.63
CA ILE A 78 3.07 10.87 -1.65
C ILE A 78 4.40 11.59 -1.90
N GLY A 79 5.39 11.49 -1.02
CA GLY A 79 6.69 12.08 -1.31
C GLY A 79 7.43 12.72 -0.15
N SER A 80 6.98 12.50 1.07
CA SER A 80 7.76 12.83 2.26
C SER A 80 8.69 11.67 2.59
N ALA A 81 9.94 11.96 2.92
CA ALA A 81 10.92 10.96 3.35
C ALA A 81 11.23 9.85 2.32
N LEU A 82 11.50 10.22 1.07
CA LEU A 82 11.91 9.30 0.00
C LEU A 82 13.30 8.69 0.20
N GLY A 83 14.09 9.23 1.11
CA GLY A 83 15.44 8.75 1.45
C GLY A 83 15.52 8.18 2.85
N ASN A 84 16.47 8.68 3.62
CA ASN A 84 16.58 8.37 5.03
C ASN A 84 15.39 8.97 5.79
N LEU A 85 14.80 8.20 6.70
CA LEU A 85 13.61 8.58 7.47
C LEU A 85 13.83 9.70 8.50
N ASP A 86 14.96 10.38 8.44
CA ASP A 86 15.27 11.49 9.33
C ASP A 86 14.21 12.61 9.18
N ALA A 87 13.58 12.90 10.29
CA ALA A 87 12.41 13.74 10.43
C ALA A 87 12.58 15.20 9.96
N GLY A 88 13.78 15.62 9.56
CA GLY A 88 14.09 17.00 9.15
C GLY A 88 13.70 17.36 7.71
N LEU A 89 13.42 16.38 6.85
CA LEU A 89 13.20 16.59 5.41
C LEU A 89 11.76 16.26 4.96
N GLY A 90 10.83 16.12 5.89
CA GLY A 90 9.44 15.82 5.56
C GLY A 90 8.69 17.04 5.01
N ALA A 91 7.99 16.88 3.88
CA ALA A 91 7.08 17.91 3.40
C ALA A 91 5.95 18.16 4.43
N PRO A 92 5.53 19.41 4.64
CA PRO A 92 4.37 19.71 5.50
C PRO A 92 3.14 18.93 5.05
N TYR A 93 2.35 18.41 5.99
CA TYR A 93 1.19 17.58 5.67
C TYR A 93 0.20 18.27 4.72
N LEU A 94 0.07 19.59 4.84
CA LEU A 94 -0.75 20.40 3.94
C LEU A 94 -0.32 20.27 2.47
N VAL A 95 0.98 20.28 2.20
CA VAL A 95 1.53 20.11 0.85
C VAL A 95 1.18 18.72 0.31
N VAL A 96 1.33 17.69 1.13
CA VAL A 96 0.96 16.31 0.79
C VAL A 96 -0.53 16.20 0.45
N MET A 97 -1.41 16.84 1.21
CA MET A 97 -2.85 16.90 0.94
C MET A 97 -3.15 17.60 -0.40
N ILE A 98 -2.48 18.72 -0.69
CA ILE A 98 -2.64 19.45 -1.96
C ILE A 98 -2.18 18.56 -3.13
N LEU A 99 -1.01 17.92 -3.03
CA LEU A 99 -0.51 17.01 -4.06
C LEU A 99 -1.46 15.83 -4.30
N THR A 100 -2.01 15.25 -3.24
CA THR A 100 -3.02 14.20 -3.34
C THR A 100 -4.28 14.69 -4.05
N GLY A 101 -4.76 15.87 -3.72
CA GLY A 101 -5.87 16.52 -4.43
C GLY A 101 -5.58 16.72 -5.92
N CYS A 102 -4.38 17.17 -6.26
CA CYS A 102 -3.93 17.29 -7.65
C CYS A 102 -3.92 15.94 -8.39
N LEU A 103 -3.41 14.87 -7.75
CA LEU A 103 -3.40 13.52 -8.32
C LEU A 103 -4.82 13.01 -8.58
N ILE A 104 -5.74 13.23 -7.65
CA ILE A 104 -7.16 12.87 -7.82
C ILE A 104 -7.77 13.64 -8.98
N LEU A 105 -7.54 14.95 -9.08
CA LEU A 105 -8.03 15.77 -10.19
C LEU A 105 -7.47 15.32 -11.54
N LEU A 106 -6.19 14.95 -11.60
CA LEU A 106 -5.57 14.39 -12.81
C LEU A 106 -6.20 13.04 -13.20
N ALA A 107 -6.65 12.25 -12.21
CA ALA A 107 -7.25 10.93 -12.43
C ALA A 107 -8.73 11.01 -12.88
N LEU A 108 -9.42 12.15 -12.68
CA LEU A 108 -10.81 12.31 -13.10
C LEU A 108 -10.94 12.29 -14.63
N LYS A 109 -12.10 11.82 -15.10
CA LYS A 109 -12.44 11.78 -16.53
C LYS A 109 -12.55 13.20 -17.10
N LYS A 110 -12.05 13.38 -18.32
CA LYS A 110 -12.10 14.63 -19.09
C LYS A 110 -13.05 14.53 -20.28
N PRO A 111 -13.46 15.66 -20.86
CA PRO A 111 -14.29 15.66 -22.07
C PRO A 111 -13.61 14.87 -23.21
N GLY A 112 -14.36 14.02 -23.87
CA GLY A 112 -13.87 13.20 -24.99
C GLY A 112 -13.11 11.92 -24.62
N GLU A 113 -12.82 11.69 -23.34
CA GLU A 113 -12.20 10.43 -22.91
C GLU A 113 -13.23 9.29 -22.81
N THR A 114 -12.82 8.11 -23.24
CA THR A 114 -13.63 6.90 -23.10
C THR A 114 -13.39 6.23 -21.75
N GLN A 115 -14.46 5.71 -21.15
CA GLN A 115 -14.35 4.90 -19.94
C GLN A 115 -14.01 3.47 -20.35
N PHE A 116 -12.95 2.90 -19.76
CA PHE A 116 -12.52 1.53 -20.01
C PHE A 116 -12.73 0.59 -18.81
N MET A 117 -12.97 1.13 -17.61
CA MET A 117 -13.19 0.33 -16.40
C MET A 117 -14.68 0.15 -16.11
N THR A 118 -15.13 -1.09 -16.13
CA THR A 118 -16.46 -1.46 -15.64
C THR A 118 -16.53 -1.42 -14.11
N THR A 119 -17.72 -1.35 -13.54
CA THR A 119 -17.93 -1.39 -12.08
C THR A 119 -17.31 -2.66 -11.46
N GLY A 120 -17.45 -3.81 -12.13
CA GLY A 120 -16.84 -5.06 -11.66
C GLY A 120 -15.31 -4.98 -11.61
N ASN A 121 -14.68 -4.42 -12.63
CA ASN A 121 -13.23 -4.23 -12.65
C ASN A 121 -12.75 -3.30 -11.52
N ARG A 122 -13.51 -2.26 -11.20
CA ARG A 122 -13.19 -1.35 -10.09
C ARG A 122 -13.23 -2.06 -8.75
N ILE A 123 -14.31 -2.79 -8.48
CA ILE A 123 -14.46 -3.57 -7.24
C ILE A 123 -13.30 -4.57 -7.13
N TRP A 124 -12.99 -5.28 -8.21
CA TRP A 124 -11.89 -6.24 -8.24
C TRP A 124 -10.53 -5.56 -7.97
N THR A 125 -10.28 -4.40 -8.58
CA THR A 125 -9.05 -3.62 -8.33
C THR A 125 -8.93 -3.21 -6.86
N VAL A 126 -10.03 -2.74 -6.23
CA VAL A 126 -10.03 -2.41 -4.80
C VAL A 126 -9.71 -3.64 -3.95
N ILE A 127 -10.33 -4.79 -4.23
CA ILE A 127 -10.09 -6.03 -3.49
C ILE A 127 -8.63 -6.46 -3.60
N VAL A 128 -8.06 -6.43 -4.80
CA VAL A 128 -6.65 -6.79 -5.01
C VAL A 128 -5.72 -5.83 -4.29
N CYS A 129 -5.92 -4.52 -4.43
CA CYS A 129 -5.08 -3.52 -3.75
C CYS A 129 -5.19 -3.64 -2.22
N ALA A 130 -6.39 -3.83 -1.69
CA ALA A 130 -6.60 -4.02 -0.26
C ALA A 130 -5.95 -5.32 0.25
N GLY A 131 -6.06 -6.41 -0.52
CA GLY A 131 -5.40 -7.67 -0.21
C GLY A 131 -3.88 -7.55 -0.18
N CYS A 132 -3.29 -6.91 -1.19
CA CYS A 132 -1.85 -6.67 -1.24
C CYS A 132 -1.38 -5.76 -0.09
N ALA A 133 -2.11 -4.69 0.20
CA ALA A 133 -1.79 -3.81 1.33
C ALA A 133 -1.90 -4.56 2.67
N GLY A 134 -2.93 -5.37 2.85
CA GLY A 134 -3.11 -6.22 4.03
C GLY A 134 -1.97 -7.21 4.21
N LEU A 135 -1.54 -7.89 3.13
CA LEU A 135 -0.41 -8.81 3.17
C LEU A 135 0.91 -8.10 3.49
N THR A 136 1.12 -6.89 2.96
CA THR A 136 2.30 -6.07 3.29
C THR A 136 2.31 -5.72 4.77
N MET A 137 1.18 -5.25 5.32
CA MET A 137 1.06 -4.96 6.75
C MET A 137 1.25 -6.22 7.62
N LEU A 138 0.69 -7.36 7.20
CA LEU A 138 0.84 -8.63 7.91
C LEU A 138 2.31 -9.09 7.91
N SER A 139 3.03 -8.94 6.81
CA SER A 139 4.45 -9.30 6.75
C SER A 139 5.29 -8.45 7.71
N MET A 140 5.02 -7.14 7.80
CA MET A 140 5.68 -6.24 8.75
C MET A 140 5.30 -6.55 10.21
N LEU A 141 4.06 -6.97 10.43
CA LEU A 141 3.60 -7.39 11.75
C LEU A 141 4.38 -8.61 12.26
N ILE A 142 4.61 -9.60 11.40
CA ILE A 142 5.31 -10.83 11.78
C ILE A 142 6.83 -10.59 11.86
N ALA A 143 7.40 -9.83 10.90
CA ALA A 143 8.85 -9.70 10.79
C ALA A 143 9.44 -8.58 11.65
N TRP A 144 8.68 -7.57 12.02
CA TRP A 144 9.24 -6.32 12.53
C TRP A 144 8.53 -5.73 13.75
N THR A 145 7.42 -6.33 14.20
CA THR A 145 6.60 -5.75 15.29
C THR A 145 6.76 -6.54 16.59
N PRO A 146 7.25 -5.93 17.69
CA PRO A 146 7.30 -6.58 18.99
C PRO A 146 5.91 -6.74 19.60
N MET A 147 5.72 -7.71 20.46
CA MET A 147 4.42 -8.01 21.09
C MET A 147 3.91 -6.88 22.01
N SER A 148 4.81 -6.06 22.54
CA SER A 148 4.48 -4.88 23.35
C SER A 148 3.84 -3.76 22.53
N SER A 149 4.06 -3.73 21.22
CA SER A 149 3.56 -2.66 20.35
C SER A 149 2.04 -2.69 20.20
N SER A 150 1.44 -1.50 20.22
CA SER A 150 0.01 -1.28 19.95
C SER A 150 -0.31 -1.02 18.47
N VAL A 151 0.72 -0.85 17.64
CA VAL A 151 0.65 -0.59 16.20
C VAL A 151 1.62 -1.48 15.45
N ILE A 152 1.44 -1.66 14.16
CA ILE A 152 2.38 -2.40 13.32
C ILE A 152 3.61 -1.52 13.07
N SER A 153 4.77 -1.95 13.54
CA SER A 153 6.03 -1.22 13.40
C SER A 153 6.63 -1.38 12.01
N GLY A 154 7.35 -0.36 11.54
CA GLY A 154 8.11 -0.39 10.29
C GLY A 154 7.29 -0.24 9.01
N VAL A 155 5.97 -0.15 9.06
CA VAL A 155 5.13 0.09 7.89
C VAL A 155 5.35 1.53 7.41
N GLN A 156 5.55 1.68 6.10
CA GLN A 156 5.75 2.98 5.45
C GLN A 156 4.85 3.10 4.24
N GLY A 157 4.34 4.30 3.99
CA GLY A 157 3.41 4.57 2.89
C GLY A 157 3.98 4.23 1.51
N ARG A 158 5.29 4.36 1.32
CA ARG A 158 5.97 4.00 0.05
C ARG A 158 5.76 2.54 -0.38
N TYR A 159 5.45 1.65 0.55
CA TYR A 159 5.12 0.25 0.21
C TYR A 159 3.78 0.15 -0.54
N PHE A 160 2.92 1.14 -0.41
CA PHE A 160 1.62 1.22 -1.08
C PHE A 160 1.67 2.01 -2.39
N LEU A 161 2.80 2.64 -2.71
CA LEU A 161 2.99 3.42 -3.95
C LEU A 161 2.67 2.61 -5.23
N PRO A 162 3.03 1.32 -5.36
CA PRO A 162 2.67 0.53 -6.53
C PRO A 162 1.16 0.39 -6.77
N PHE A 163 0.34 0.53 -5.73
CA PHE A 163 -1.13 0.44 -5.82
C PHE A 163 -1.78 1.77 -6.18
N LEU A 164 -1.09 2.89 -5.96
CA LEU A 164 -1.62 4.23 -6.17
C LEU A 164 -2.14 4.47 -7.60
N PRO A 165 -1.41 4.12 -8.68
CA PRO A 165 -1.93 4.28 -10.03
C PRO A 165 -3.22 3.49 -10.28
N ALA A 166 -3.32 2.26 -9.78
CA ALA A 166 -4.50 1.43 -9.91
C ALA A 166 -5.71 2.03 -9.16
N LEU A 167 -5.48 2.57 -7.95
CA LEU A 167 -6.50 3.27 -7.17
C LEU A 167 -6.94 4.58 -7.84
N LEU A 168 -6.01 5.34 -8.43
CA LEU A 168 -6.33 6.56 -9.19
C LEU A 168 -7.18 6.25 -10.43
N LEU A 169 -6.92 5.13 -11.13
CA LEU A 169 -7.74 4.72 -12.27
C LEU A 169 -9.20 4.43 -11.90
N ILE A 170 -9.47 4.02 -10.65
CA ILE A 170 -10.84 3.82 -10.15
C ILE A 170 -11.62 5.14 -10.11
N CYS A 171 -10.94 6.28 -9.88
CA CYS A 171 -11.54 7.60 -9.84
C CYS A 171 -12.10 8.04 -11.21
N LYS A 172 -11.59 7.48 -12.32
CA LYS A 172 -12.05 7.79 -13.67
C LYS A 172 -13.42 7.17 -13.93
N ASN A 173 -14.49 7.98 -13.82
CA ASN A 173 -15.87 7.53 -13.96
C ASN A 173 -16.73 8.55 -14.73
N ASP A 174 -17.92 8.11 -15.20
CA ASP A 174 -18.85 8.95 -15.95
C ASP A 174 -19.72 9.87 -15.08
N ARG A 175 -19.61 9.76 -13.75
CA ARG A 175 -20.39 10.60 -12.82
C ARG A 175 -19.67 11.92 -12.51
N LEU A 176 -18.35 11.88 -12.49
CA LEU A 176 -17.49 13.04 -12.23
C LEU A 176 -16.61 13.29 -13.45
N ILE A 177 -17.06 14.22 -14.28
CA ILE A 177 -16.36 14.62 -15.49
C ILE A 177 -15.93 16.07 -15.33
N LEU A 178 -14.66 16.35 -15.53
CA LEU A 178 -14.15 17.72 -15.54
C LEU A 178 -14.70 18.46 -16.77
N THR A 179 -15.09 19.71 -16.61
CA THR A 179 -15.63 20.55 -17.69
C THR A 179 -14.57 20.98 -18.69
N LYS A 180 -13.30 21.03 -18.26
CA LYS A 180 -12.14 21.41 -19.09
C LYS A 180 -10.97 20.49 -18.80
N ASP A 181 -10.08 20.36 -19.78
CA ASP A 181 -8.77 19.73 -19.55
C ASP A 181 -7.83 20.69 -18.84
N ILE A 182 -7.61 20.45 -17.57
CA ILE A 182 -6.73 21.25 -16.69
C ILE A 182 -5.41 20.55 -16.37
N ASN A 183 -5.10 19.43 -17.05
CA ASN A 183 -3.90 18.63 -16.77
C ASN A 183 -2.62 19.45 -16.80
N ARG A 184 -2.44 20.25 -17.85
CA ARG A 184 -1.24 21.06 -18.01
C ARG A 184 -1.07 22.04 -16.84
N SER A 185 -2.14 22.71 -16.44
CA SER A 185 -2.12 23.68 -15.33
C SER A 185 -1.82 22.99 -14.00
N ILE A 186 -2.44 21.83 -13.73
CA ILE A 186 -2.17 21.06 -12.51
C ILE A 186 -0.72 20.57 -12.48
N LEU A 187 -0.19 20.05 -13.59
CA LEU A 187 1.20 19.58 -13.65
C LEU A 187 2.19 20.73 -13.40
N TYR A 188 1.98 21.90 -14.00
CA TYR A 188 2.80 23.08 -13.71
C TYR A 188 2.69 23.50 -12.24
N PHE A 189 1.49 23.51 -11.69
CA PHE A 189 1.29 23.82 -10.27
C PHE A 189 2.03 22.84 -9.35
N MET A 190 1.95 21.52 -9.64
CA MET A 190 2.68 20.50 -8.87
C MET A 190 4.21 20.67 -9.00
N LEU A 191 4.72 21.03 -10.19
CA LEU A 191 6.15 21.31 -10.35
C LEU A 191 6.59 22.49 -9.51
N VAL A 192 5.84 23.60 -9.52
CA VAL A 192 6.15 24.80 -8.72
C VAL A 192 6.04 24.50 -7.22
N LEU A 193 5.10 23.66 -6.81
CA LEU A 193 4.92 23.31 -5.40
C LEU A 193 6.07 22.42 -4.85
N ASN A 194 6.72 21.67 -5.73
CA ASN A 194 7.84 20.78 -5.36
C ASN A 194 9.24 21.41 -5.58
N SER A 195 9.32 22.60 -6.14
CA SER A 195 10.58 23.34 -6.32
C SER A 195 10.89 24.19 -5.10
#